data_0afcaebcee6069be4420f5d6acc727d3
#
_entry.id   0afcaebcee6069be4420f5d6acc727d3
#
_cell.length_a   1.000
_cell.length_b   1.000
_cell.length_c   1.000
_cell.angle_alpha   90.00
_cell.angle_beta   90.00
_cell.angle_gamma   90.00
#
_symmetry.space_group_name_H-M   'P 1'
#
loop_
_entity.id
_entity.type
_entity.pdbx_description
1 polymer ?
#
loop_
_entity_poly.entity_id
_entity_poly.type
_entity_poly.pdbx_seq_one_letter_code
_entity_poly.pdbx_strand_id
1 'polypeptide(L)'
;LLLAAVGAYAQNDPLPSWNDGKAKQSISTFVEKVTMPGSPDFVPVPERIATFDNDGTLWCEQPVPVQLYFALDRVKALAPQHPEWKTKEPFASLLKGDLKIALAGGDKAILELFMSTHTGMTTAEFAQIVKDWIATAKHPKTGKRYTEMVYQPMLELLAYLRANGFKNFIVSGGGIEFMRPWTEQVYGIPPEQVIGSSVKTKFEMRDGKPVLVRLPQLNFNDDKADKPVGINQHIGRRPIAAFGNSRGDKEMLEYTQGGSGARFELLVLHDDATREYAYGPALGLPDPKLGAFTQALYDQAEQNGWTVVSMKNDWKTVFPAGQSPVTAIDILLEPDATMLQHAEANNARLLKVYPQGFALDAAHRPHITMLQCFVRTEDLDKVYAAEEKVLAAANVNAMKLEAFKYYYAPAGAVGVAGICAKPTSEILKLQADIIAAARPYMVETGPIGAFTAPHDDPATDAAIIQYVSTFVPKMSGENFNPHVSTGVAPKEYLDEMLAEPFENFTFSPAGAAVYQLGPFGTAAKKLKEWDFRP
;
A
#
# COMPACT_ATOMS: atom_id res chain seq x y z
N LEU A 1 -40.41 -22.11 28.63
CA LEU A 1 -39.00 -21.74 28.92
C LEU A 1 -38.16 -21.99 27.67
N LEU A 2 -38.05 -20.97 26.80
CA LEU A 2 -37.06 -20.96 25.73
C LEU A 2 -35.79 -20.29 26.30
N LEU A 3 -34.72 -21.06 26.50
CA LEU A 3 -33.39 -20.54 26.70
C LEU A 3 -32.86 -20.08 25.32
N ALA A 4 -32.75 -18.76 25.12
CA ALA A 4 -32.01 -18.19 24.04
C ALA A 4 -30.52 -18.35 24.38
N ALA A 5 -29.83 -19.27 23.72
CA ALA A 5 -28.36 -19.33 23.72
C ALA A 5 -27.85 -18.12 22.96
N VAL A 6 -27.40 -17.09 23.67
CA VAL A 6 -26.61 -16.00 23.11
C VAL A 6 -25.22 -16.60 22.83
N GLY A 7 -24.97 -16.94 21.58
CA GLY A 7 -23.65 -17.31 21.11
C GLY A 7 -22.71 -16.12 21.32
N ALA A 8 -21.79 -16.25 22.26
CA ALA A 8 -20.65 -15.34 22.38
C ALA A 8 -19.79 -15.51 21.11
N TYR A 9 -19.99 -14.61 20.14
CA TYR A 9 -18.95 -14.41 19.12
C TYR A 9 -17.71 -13.95 19.88
N ALA A 10 -16.65 -14.74 19.82
CA ALA A 10 -15.35 -14.32 20.29
C ALA A 10 -15.02 -13.02 19.55
N GLN A 11 -15.08 -11.90 20.26
CA GLN A 11 -14.73 -10.60 19.72
C GLN A 11 -13.24 -10.68 19.44
N ASN A 12 -12.84 -10.65 18.16
CA ASN A 12 -11.43 -10.63 17.79
C ASN A 12 -10.76 -9.47 18.52
N ASP A 13 -9.64 -9.74 19.20
CA ASP A 13 -8.83 -8.74 19.88
C ASP A 13 -8.47 -7.62 18.90
N PRO A 14 -8.89 -6.36 19.11
CA PRO A 14 -8.62 -5.27 18.18
C PRO A 14 -7.14 -4.82 18.18
N LEU A 15 -6.35 -5.26 19.17
CA LEU A 15 -4.96 -4.87 19.40
C LEU A 15 -4.05 -6.14 19.54
N PRO A 16 -4.04 -7.05 18.56
CA PRO A 16 -3.38 -8.35 18.69
C PRO A 16 -1.85 -8.25 18.79
N SER A 17 -1.23 -7.19 18.29
CA SER A 17 0.22 -6.94 18.39
C SER A 17 0.63 -6.27 19.70
N TRP A 18 -0.30 -5.98 20.59
CA TRP A 18 -0.04 -5.51 21.96
C TRP A 18 0.00 -6.67 22.93
N ASN A 19 0.94 -6.64 23.88
CA ASN A 19 0.93 -7.53 25.02
C ASN A 19 -0.24 -7.18 25.95
N ASP A 20 -0.82 -8.20 26.58
CA ASP A 20 -1.82 -7.98 27.61
C ASP A 20 -1.14 -7.33 28.83
N GLY A 21 -1.52 -6.11 29.16
CA GLY A 21 -0.90 -5.30 30.21
C GLY A 21 -1.58 -3.95 30.40
N LYS A 22 -0.97 -3.11 31.24
CA LYS A 22 -1.55 -1.80 31.60
C LYS A 22 -1.77 -0.89 30.39
N ALA A 23 -0.82 -0.84 29.45
CA ALA A 23 -0.90 0.03 28.28
C ALA A 23 -2.11 -0.34 27.40
N LYS A 24 -2.26 -1.61 27.02
CA LYS A 24 -3.41 -2.10 26.25
C LYS A 24 -4.75 -1.88 26.98
N GLN A 25 -4.78 -2.15 28.30
CA GLN A 25 -5.96 -1.94 29.13
C GLN A 25 -6.34 -0.46 29.22
N SER A 26 -5.37 0.45 29.37
CA SER A 26 -5.61 1.89 29.42
C SER A 26 -6.26 2.39 28.12
N ILE A 27 -5.76 1.95 26.98
CA ILE A 27 -6.35 2.26 25.66
C ILE A 27 -7.80 1.77 25.58
N SER A 28 -8.03 0.48 25.86
CA SER A 28 -9.36 -0.12 25.77
C SER A 28 -10.36 0.54 26.73
N THR A 29 -9.94 0.77 27.96
CA THR A 29 -10.76 1.43 28.99
C THR A 29 -11.12 2.86 28.60
N PHE A 30 -10.17 3.63 28.07
CA PHE A 30 -10.44 4.99 27.60
C PHE A 30 -11.46 4.97 26.46
N VAL A 31 -11.22 4.15 25.42
CA VAL A 31 -12.12 4.06 24.27
C VAL A 31 -13.53 3.64 24.72
N GLU A 32 -13.65 2.63 25.58
CA GLU A 32 -14.94 2.19 26.11
C GLU A 32 -15.67 3.34 26.85
N LYS A 33 -14.99 4.04 27.76
CA LYS A 33 -15.58 5.15 28.51
C LYS A 33 -16.17 6.23 27.62
N VAL A 34 -15.43 6.65 26.57
CA VAL A 34 -15.83 7.78 25.74
C VAL A 34 -16.80 7.38 24.61
N THR A 35 -17.00 6.08 24.39
CA THR A 35 -17.89 5.59 23.31
C THR A 35 -19.17 4.93 23.79
N MET A 36 -19.21 4.45 25.04
CA MET A 36 -20.36 3.77 25.62
C MET A 36 -21.53 4.74 25.87
N PRO A 37 -22.69 4.53 25.23
CA PRO A 37 -23.88 5.36 25.50
C PRO A 37 -24.27 5.31 26.99
N GLY A 38 -24.49 6.47 27.59
CA GLY A 38 -24.85 6.59 29.02
C GLY A 38 -23.64 6.64 29.97
N SER A 39 -22.42 6.50 29.49
CA SER A 39 -21.23 6.78 30.28
C SER A 39 -21.17 8.29 30.64
N PRO A 40 -20.77 8.66 31.88
CA PRO A 40 -20.55 10.07 32.23
C PRO A 40 -19.44 10.72 31.39
N ASP A 41 -18.54 9.91 30.83
CA ASP A 41 -17.44 10.33 29.98
C ASP A 41 -17.76 10.23 28.47
N PHE A 42 -19.00 9.94 28.10
CA PHE A 42 -19.39 9.78 26.69
C PHE A 42 -19.08 11.03 25.87
N VAL A 43 -18.42 10.83 24.74
CA VAL A 43 -18.07 11.90 23.79
C VAL A 43 -18.80 11.64 22.45
N PRO A 44 -19.55 12.62 21.91
CA PRO A 44 -20.19 12.49 20.60
C PRO A 44 -19.17 12.23 19.47
N VAL A 45 -19.55 11.43 18.47
CA VAL A 45 -18.64 11.07 17.35
C VAL A 45 -17.92 12.26 16.71
N PRO A 46 -18.55 13.43 16.44
CA PRO A 46 -17.85 14.57 15.84
C PRO A 46 -16.75 15.20 16.72
N GLU A 47 -16.71 14.85 18.01
CA GLU A 47 -15.76 15.38 18.99
C GLU A 47 -14.65 14.35 19.33
N ARG A 48 -14.75 13.12 18.83
CA ARG A 48 -13.73 12.07 19.01
C ARG A 48 -12.54 12.34 18.09
N ILE A 49 -11.64 13.21 18.55
CA ILE A 49 -10.42 13.60 17.83
C ILE A 49 -9.22 12.98 18.53
N ALA A 50 -8.39 12.28 17.74
CA ALA A 50 -7.10 11.75 18.16
C ALA A 50 -5.97 12.36 17.31
N THR A 51 -4.89 12.80 17.94
CA THR A 51 -3.71 13.37 17.28
C THR A 51 -2.49 12.51 17.52
N PHE A 52 -1.69 12.30 16.46
CA PHE A 52 -0.51 11.45 16.46
C PHE A 52 0.68 12.24 15.92
N ASP A 53 1.81 12.19 16.59
CA ASP A 53 3.06 12.45 15.91
C ASP A 53 3.35 11.35 14.91
N ASN A 54 4.27 11.59 13.97
CA ASN A 54 4.61 10.65 12.90
C ASN A 54 5.92 9.92 13.20
N ASP A 55 7.03 10.67 13.19
CA ASP A 55 8.38 10.13 13.35
C ASP A 55 8.58 9.59 14.78
N GLY A 56 8.92 8.30 14.93
CA GLY A 56 9.04 7.64 16.22
C GLY A 56 7.71 7.29 16.91
N THR A 57 6.56 7.68 16.34
CA THR A 57 5.23 7.36 16.89
C THR A 57 4.45 6.41 15.98
N LEU A 58 4.38 6.69 14.69
CA LEU A 58 3.69 5.83 13.71
C LEU A 58 4.66 5.00 12.88
N TRP A 59 5.88 5.49 12.65
CA TRP A 59 6.94 4.79 11.94
C TRP A 59 8.32 5.08 12.53
N CYS A 60 9.35 4.37 12.05
CA CYS A 60 10.72 4.56 12.50
C CYS A 60 11.25 5.98 12.19
N GLU A 61 12.11 6.50 13.07
CA GLU A 61 12.80 7.78 12.89
C GLU A 61 14.34 7.67 12.97
N GLN A 62 14.87 6.53 13.37
CA GLN A 62 16.31 6.31 13.49
C GLN A 62 16.88 5.58 12.27
N PRO A 63 18.17 5.81 11.88
CA PRO A 63 19.20 6.64 12.56
C PRO A 63 19.05 8.15 12.37
N VAL A 64 18.19 8.61 11.45
CA VAL A 64 17.75 10.01 11.28
C VAL A 64 16.32 10.00 10.73
N PRO A 65 15.55 11.08 10.92
CA PRO A 65 14.19 11.18 10.38
C PRO A 65 14.13 10.88 8.87
N VAL A 66 13.08 10.17 8.47
CA VAL A 66 12.94 9.67 7.08
C VAL A 66 12.96 10.81 6.06
N GLN A 67 12.32 11.94 6.36
CA GLN A 67 12.34 13.11 5.48
C GLN A 67 13.75 13.70 5.29
N LEU A 68 14.66 13.52 6.24
CA LEU A 68 16.05 13.92 6.05
C LEU A 68 16.71 13.04 4.99
N TYR A 69 16.49 11.72 4.98
CA TYR A 69 16.98 10.85 3.89
C TYR A 69 16.42 11.28 2.52
N PHE A 70 15.14 11.63 2.46
CA PHE A 70 14.57 12.19 1.24
C PHE A 70 15.33 13.45 0.79
N ALA A 71 15.60 14.39 1.69
CA ALA A 71 16.37 15.60 1.37
C ALA A 71 17.79 15.27 0.89
N LEU A 72 18.47 14.29 1.52
CA LEU A 72 19.82 13.83 1.13
C LEU A 72 19.83 13.26 -0.29
N ASP A 73 18.87 12.42 -0.63
CA ASP A 73 18.78 11.84 -1.97
C ASP A 73 18.40 12.91 -3.01
N ARG A 74 17.57 13.88 -2.65
CA ARG A 74 17.26 15.03 -3.50
C ARG A 74 18.51 15.88 -3.77
N VAL A 75 19.36 16.13 -2.76
CA VAL A 75 20.64 16.84 -2.98
C VAL A 75 21.51 16.11 -4.00
N LYS A 76 21.66 14.78 -3.87
CA LYS A 76 22.42 13.98 -4.84
C LYS A 76 21.84 14.10 -6.26
N ALA A 77 20.53 14.02 -6.39
CA ALA A 77 19.83 14.11 -7.68
C ALA A 77 19.96 15.50 -8.32
N LEU A 78 19.97 16.57 -7.54
CA LEU A 78 20.07 17.96 -7.99
C LEU A 78 21.52 18.45 -8.17
N ALA A 79 22.49 17.80 -7.56
CA ALA A 79 23.91 18.22 -7.59
C ALA A 79 24.49 18.48 -8.99
N PRO A 80 24.12 17.75 -10.06
CA PRO A 80 24.57 18.08 -11.42
C PRO A 80 24.14 19.47 -11.90
N GLN A 81 23.03 20.00 -11.38
CA GLN A 81 22.47 21.32 -11.72
C GLN A 81 23.03 22.43 -10.80
N HIS A 82 23.73 22.04 -9.72
CA HIS A 82 24.25 22.91 -8.67
C HIS A 82 25.75 22.67 -8.44
N PRO A 83 26.65 23.04 -9.40
CA PRO A 83 28.08 22.79 -9.27
C PRO A 83 28.70 23.46 -8.03
N GLU A 84 28.14 24.55 -7.54
CA GLU A 84 28.56 25.27 -6.33
C GLU A 84 28.39 24.41 -5.06
N TRP A 85 27.52 23.42 -5.05
CA TRP A 85 27.33 22.53 -3.90
C TRP A 85 28.54 21.65 -3.59
N LYS A 86 29.46 21.47 -4.55
CA LYS A 86 30.69 20.73 -4.31
C LYS A 86 31.64 21.39 -3.30
N THR A 87 31.48 22.69 -3.07
CA THR A 87 32.34 23.48 -2.18
C THR A 87 31.56 24.19 -1.07
N LYS A 88 30.21 24.24 -1.15
CA LYS A 88 29.37 24.94 -0.20
C LYS A 88 28.81 23.97 0.83
N GLU A 89 29.03 24.25 2.14
CA GLU A 89 28.35 23.51 3.22
C GLU A 89 26.87 23.93 3.34
N PRO A 90 26.00 23.02 3.74
CA PRO A 90 26.18 21.62 4.15
C PRO A 90 26.29 20.61 2.99
N PHE A 91 26.09 21.05 1.74
CA PHE A 91 26.02 20.18 0.55
C PHE A 91 27.36 19.47 0.26
N ALA A 92 28.49 20.17 0.43
CA ALA A 92 29.81 19.63 0.12
C ALA A 92 30.13 18.38 0.96
N SER A 93 29.89 18.44 2.26
CA SER A 93 30.10 17.30 3.17
C SER A 93 29.09 16.18 2.91
N LEU A 94 27.85 16.54 2.60
CA LEU A 94 26.79 15.58 2.30
C LEU A 94 27.09 14.78 1.02
N LEU A 95 27.55 15.44 -0.04
CA LEU A 95 27.94 14.79 -1.30
C LEU A 95 29.16 13.88 -1.14
N LYS A 96 30.00 14.10 -0.12
CA LYS A 96 31.11 13.23 0.27
C LYS A 96 30.68 12.07 1.19
N GLY A 97 29.40 12.05 1.63
CA GLY A 97 28.86 11.05 2.54
C GLY A 97 29.10 11.34 4.03
N ASP A 98 29.62 12.52 4.37
CA ASP A 98 29.86 12.92 5.76
C ASP A 98 28.64 13.65 6.35
N LEU A 99 27.65 12.86 6.76
CA LEU A 99 26.42 13.35 7.36
C LEU A 99 26.67 14.12 8.67
N LYS A 100 27.68 13.72 9.46
CA LYS A 100 28.00 14.35 10.74
C LYS A 100 28.45 15.80 10.55
N ILE A 101 29.33 16.04 9.58
CA ILE A 101 29.79 17.40 9.26
C ILE A 101 28.65 18.19 8.59
N ALA A 102 27.93 17.60 7.65
CA ALA A 102 26.81 18.26 6.98
C ALA A 102 25.76 18.79 7.97
N LEU A 103 25.49 18.05 9.05
CA LEU A 103 24.52 18.43 10.07
C LEU A 103 25.12 19.19 11.26
N ALA A 104 26.43 19.47 11.27
CA ALA A 104 27.09 20.21 12.36
C ALA A 104 26.55 21.64 12.57
N GLY A 105 25.96 22.24 11.52
CA GLY A 105 25.29 23.54 11.59
C GLY A 105 23.91 23.50 12.27
N GLY A 106 23.45 22.32 12.74
CA GLY A 106 22.16 22.13 13.42
C GLY A 106 20.98 22.54 12.56
N ASP A 107 19.96 23.13 13.17
CA ASP A 107 18.68 23.50 12.53
C ASP A 107 18.87 24.38 11.28
N LYS A 108 19.88 25.24 11.28
CA LYS A 108 20.18 26.11 10.12
C LYS A 108 20.61 25.28 8.90
N ALA A 109 21.46 24.29 9.09
CA ALA A 109 21.91 23.41 8.00
C ALA A 109 20.76 22.56 7.47
N ILE A 110 19.94 22.02 8.37
CA ILE A 110 18.75 21.23 8.02
C ILE A 110 17.76 22.10 7.23
N LEU A 111 17.50 23.32 7.68
CA LEU A 111 16.59 24.25 6.99
C LEU A 111 17.12 24.61 5.60
N GLU A 112 18.44 24.84 5.44
CA GLU A 112 19.04 25.13 4.13
C GLU A 112 18.90 23.94 3.17
N LEU A 113 19.10 22.70 3.64
CA LEU A 113 18.87 21.49 2.87
C LEU A 113 17.40 21.38 2.41
N PHE A 114 16.45 21.60 3.31
CA PHE A 114 15.03 21.54 2.97
C PHE A 114 14.62 22.63 2.00
N MET A 115 15.04 23.89 2.22
CA MET A 115 14.70 24.99 1.31
C MET A 115 15.25 24.75 -0.11
N SER A 116 16.45 24.16 -0.22
CA SER A 116 17.05 23.88 -1.52
C SER A 116 16.45 22.67 -2.26
N THR A 117 15.85 21.74 -1.54
CA THR A 117 15.36 20.47 -2.12
C THR A 117 13.84 20.36 -2.21
N HIS A 118 13.10 21.20 -1.45
CA HIS A 118 11.65 21.11 -1.30
C HIS A 118 10.90 22.32 -1.89
N THR A 119 11.59 23.26 -2.50
CA THR A 119 10.97 24.50 -2.99
C THR A 119 11.35 24.80 -4.45
N GLY A 120 10.77 25.84 -5.05
CA GLY A 120 11.00 26.21 -6.45
C GLY A 120 10.14 25.45 -7.48
N MET A 121 9.33 24.49 -7.04
CA MET A 121 8.43 23.69 -7.85
C MET A 121 6.99 23.82 -7.37
N THR A 122 6.04 23.29 -8.13
CA THR A 122 4.64 23.24 -7.71
C THR A 122 4.41 22.19 -6.62
N THR A 123 3.29 22.31 -5.90
CA THR A 123 2.87 21.30 -4.91
C THR A 123 2.62 19.94 -5.55
N ALA A 124 2.08 19.91 -6.77
CA ALA A 124 1.84 18.67 -7.52
C ALA A 124 3.15 17.98 -7.94
N GLU A 125 4.12 18.74 -8.47
CA GLU A 125 5.45 18.20 -8.81
C GLU A 125 6.17 17.65 -7.57
N PHE A 126 6.10 18.37 -6.45
CA PHE A 126 6.70 17.89 -5.20
C PHE A 126 6.04 16.61 -4.70
N ALA A 127 4.70 16.55 -4.73
CA ALA A 127 3.95 15.36 -4.34
C ALA A 127 4.32 14.14 -5.18
N GLN A 128 4.51 14.29 -6.51
CA GLN A 128 4.94 13.20 -7.37
C GLN A 128 6.37 12.75 -7.04
N ILE A 129 7.29 13.66 -6.83
CA ILE A 129 8.67 13.35 -6.42
C ILE A 129 8.69 12.55 -5.10
N VAL A 130 7.85 12.93 -4.14
CA VAL A 130 7.72 12.19 -2.87
C VAL A 130 7.17 10.79 -3.11
N LYS A 131 6.10 10.64 -3.91
CA LYS A 131 5.51 9.33 -4.24
C LYS A 131 6.53 8.39 -4.87
N ASP A 132 7.28 8.88 -5.86
CA ASP A 132 8.30 8.09 -6.57
C ASP A 132 9.41 7.64 -5.62
N TRP A 133 9.86 8.53 -4.74
CA TRP A 133 10.90 8.22 -3.77
C TRP A 133 10.43 7.23 -2.72
N ILE A 134 9.30 7.47 -2.06
CA ILE A 134 8.81 6.63 -0.95
C ILE A 134 8.45 5.21 -1.40
N ALA A 135 8.09 5.03 -2.67
CA ALA A 135 7.78 3.71 -3.25
C ALA A 135 8.98 2.76 -3.23
N THR A 136 10.21 3.29 -3.28
CA THR A 136 11.44 2.50 -3.43
C THR A 136 12.46 2.72 -2.33
N ALA A 137 12.37 3.82 -1.58
CA ALA A 137 13.33 4.20 -0.55
C ALA A 137 13.37 3.18 0.59
N LYS A 138 14.60 2.79 0.96
CA LYS A 138 14.83 1.72 1.94
C LYS A 138 15.59 2.23 3.17
N HIS A 139 15.19 1.70 4.30
CA HIS A 139 15.86 1.94 5.58
C HIS A 139 17.29 1.34 5.54
N PRO A 140 18.34 2.10 5.91
CA PRO A 140 19.73 1.69 5.68
C PRO A 140 20.17 0.45 6.47
N LYS A 141 19.60 0.21 7.66
CA LYS A 141 19.95 -0.94 8.50
C LYS A 141 19.18 -2.21 8.11
N THR A 142 17.89 -2.08 7.81
CA THR A 142 17.01 -3.25 7.60
C THR A 142 16.85 -3.63 6.13
N GLY A 143 17.12 -2.71 5.19
CA GLY A 143 16.87 -2.87 3.77
C GLY A 143 15.38 -2.89 3.38
N LYS A 144 14.47 -2.79 4.35
CA LYS A 144 13.02 -2.69 4.13
C LYS A 144 12.66 -1.30 3.61
N ARG A 145 11.57 -1.18 2.85
CA ARG A 145 11.04 0.13 2.47
C ARG A 145 10.59 0.88 3.73
N TYR A 146 10.65 2.22 3.71
CA TYR A 146 10.17 3.00 4.86
C TYR A 146 8.68 2.78 5.15
N THR A 147 7.87 2.54 4.13
CA THR A 147 6.46 2.17 4.28
C THR A 147 6.22 0.80 4.94
N GLU A 148 7.27 -0.02 5.07
CA GLU A 148 7.26 -1.29 5.81
C GLU A 148 7.85 -1.14 7.23
N MET A 149 8.40 0.04 7.54
CA MET A 149 8.97 0.38 8.86
C MET A 149 7.97 1.18 9.70
N VAL A 150 6.68 0.93 9.51
CA VAL A 150 5.57 1.46 10.31
C VAL A 150 5.31 0.55 11.50
N TYR A 151 4.90 1.11 12.64
CA TYR A 151 4.68 0.31 13.83
C TYR A 151 3.33 -0.39 13.79
N GLN A 152 3.36 -1.72 13.72
CA GLN A 152 2.15 -2.57 13.64
C GLN A 152 1.16 -2.30 14.77
N PRO A 153 1.58 -2.17 16.05
CA PRO A 153 0.65 -1.85 17.14
C PRO A 153 -0.06 -0.50 16.95
N MET A 154 0.62 0.48 16.35
CA MET A 154 0.04 1.79 16.09
C MET A 154 -0.93 1.76 14.91
N LEU A 155 -0.68 0.94 13.88
CA LEU A 155 -1.66 0.69 12.81
C LEU A 155 -2.96 0.07 13.35
N GLU A 156 -2.84 -0.88 14.27
CA GLU A 156 -3.99 -1.49 14.95
C GLU A 156 -4.74 -0.46 15.80
N LEU A 157 -4.02 0.39 16.53
CA LEU A 157 -4.60 1.47 17.31
C LEU A 157 -5.36 2.48 16.43
N LEU A 158 -4.77 2.89 15.30
CA LEU A 158 -5.44 3.76 14.33
C LEU A 158 -6.74 3.14 13.80
N ALA A 159 -6.71 1.84 13.48
CA ALA A 159 -7.88 1.09 13.01
C ALA A 159 -8.94 0.96 14.11
N TYR A 160 -8.53 0.63 15.33
CA TYR A 160 -9.42 0.51 16.49
C TYR A 160 -10.13 1.83 16.83
N LEU A 161 -9.39 2.94 16.84
CA LEU A 161 -9.97 4.26 17.06
C LEU A 161 -10.97 4.63 15.96
N ARG A 162 -10.63 4.41 14.66
CA ARG A 162 -11.57 4.65 13.55
C ARG A 162 -12.85 3.82 13.68
N ALA A 163 -12.73 2.54 14.01
CA ALA A 163 -13.88 1.66 14.23
C ALA A 163 -14.80 2.16 15.36
N ASN A 164 -14.24 2.94 16.30
CA ASN A 164 -14.96 3.57 17.41
C ASN A 164 -15.31 5.04 17.14
N GLY A 165 -15.31 5.47 15.87
CA GLY A 165 -15.77 6.78 15.44
C GLY A 165 -14.81 7.95 15.68
N PHE A 166 -13.53 7.68 15.95
CA PHE A 166 -12.51 8.71 16.02
C PHE A 166 -12.06 9.18 14.65
N LYS A 167 -11.71 10.47 14.56
CA LYS A 167 -10.91 11.04 13.48
C LYS A 167 -9.47 11.12 13.94
N ASN A 168 -8.57 10.42 13.22
CA ASN A 168 -7.15 10.39 13.52
C ASN A 168 -6.44 11.44 12.67
N PHE A 169 -5.70 12.33 13.31
CA PHE A 169 -4.89 13.35 12.65
C PHE A 169 -3.41 13.13 12.91
N ILE A 170 -2.57 13.35 11.91
CA ILE A 170 -1.13 13.49 12.10
C ILE A 170 -0.86 14.94 12.49
N VAL A 171 0.00 15.17 13.51
CA VAL A 171 0.50 16.46 13.94
C VAL A 171 2.00 16.34 14.15
N SER A 172 2.80 16.73 13.16
CA SER A 172 4.23 16.39 13.07
C SER A 172 5.11 17.59 12.74
N GLY A 173 6.31 17.62 13.33
CA GLY A 173 7.37 18.53 12.92
C GLY A 173 7.84 18.32 11.47
N GLY A 174 7.55 17.17 10.88
CA GLY A 174 7.79 16.86 9.47
C GLY A 174 6.97 17.70 8.50
N GLY A 175 7.39 17.73 7.24
CA GLY A 175 6.73 18.53 6.21
C GLY A 175 5.35 17.99 5.83
N ILE A 176 4.31 18.81 5.95
CA ILE A 176 2.93 18.43 5.63
C ILE A 176 2.80 17.84 4.22
N GLU A 177 3.46 18.45 3.22
CA GLU A 177 3.38 17.99 1.83
C GLU A 177 4.32 16.83 1.51
N PHE A 178 5.27 16.49 2.41
CA PHE A 178 6.00 15.24 2.35
C PHE A 178 5.14 14.06 2.82
N MET A 179 4.30 14.26 3.83
CA MET A 179 3.47 13.21 4.40
C MET A 179 2.21 12.90 3.57
N ARG A 180 1.47 13.93 3.15
CA ARG A 180 0.18 13.81 2.42
C ARG A 180 0.16 12.82 1.26
N PRO A 181 1.21 12.70 0.42
CA PRO A 181 1.17 11.82 -0.74
C PRO A 181 1.06 10.31 -0.45
N TRP A 182 1.34 9.86 0.77
CA TRP A 182 1.41 8.43 1.10
C TRP A 182 0.67 8.01 2.38
N THR A 183 0.31 8.94 3.27
CA THR A 183 -0.28 8.61 4.58
C THR A 183 -1.64 7.91 4.48
N GLU A 184 -2.44 8.22 3.48
CA GLU A 184 -3.73 7.55 3.27
C GLU A 184 -3.54 6.07 2.95
N GLN A 185 -2.63 5.75 2.04
CA GLN A 185 -2.33 4.38 1.67
C GLN A 185 -1.71 3.57 2.82
N VAL A 186 -0.86 4.20 3.64
CA VAL A 186 -0.08 3.51 4.67
C VAL A 186 -0.81 3.43 6.01
N TYR A 187 -1.46 4.53 6.42
CA TYR A 187 -2.13 4.65 7.73
C TYR A 187 -3.66 4.68 7.65
N GLY A 188 -4.22 4.85 6.45
CA GLY A 188 -5.63 5.19 6.27
C GLY A 188 -5.96 6.59 6.83
N ILE A 189 -5.00 7.52 6.84
CA ILE A 189 -5.16 8.92 7.24
C ILE A 189 -5.13 9.78 5.98
N PRO A 190 -6.27 10.35 5.55
CA PRO A 190 -6.36 11.12 4.32
C PRO A 190 -5.62 12.45 4.43
N PRO A 191 -5.24 13.08 3.30
CA PRO A 191 -4.37 14.27 3.28
C PRO A 191 -4.92 15.47 4.06
N GLU A 192 -6.23 15.64 4.18
CA GLU A 192 -6.86 16.70 4.99
C GLU A 192 -6.73 16.46 6.50
N GLN A 193 -6.38 15.26 6.94
CA GLN A 193 -6.11 14.93 8.34
C GLN A 193 -4.61 14.94 8.68
N VAL A 194 -3.78 15.49 7.80
CA VAL A 194 -2.33 15.65 8.01
C VAL A 194 -2.01 17.10 8.30
N ILE A 195 -1.43 17.38 9.48
CA ILE A 195 -0.90 18.66 9.92
C ILE A 195 0.61 18.51 10.04
N GLY A 196 1.37 19.53 9.65
CA GLY A 196 2.81 19.49 9.69
C GLY A 196 3.46 20.80 9.31
N SER A 197 4.77 20.87 9.43
CA SER A 197 5.55 22.03 9.02
C SER A 197 5.34 22.33 7.54
N SER A 198 5.27 23.60 7.18
CA SER A 198 4.97 24.01 5.81
C SER A 198 5.85 25.16 5.34
N VAL A 199 6.09 25.19 4.01
CA VAL A 199 6.68 26.35 3.34
C VAL A 199 5.57 27.22 2.77
N LYS A 200 5.87 28.51 2.56
CA LYS A 200 4.93 29.42 1.88
C LYS A 200 4.65 28.93 0.47
N THR A 201 3.41 29.09 0.03
CA THR A 201 2.98 28.82 -1.34
C THR A 201 2.44 30.09 -1.99
N LYS A 202 2.55 30.15 -3.31
CA LYS A 202 2.02 31.26 -4.11
C LYS A 202 1.16 30.68 -5.24
N PHE A 203 -0.01 31.26 -5.43
CA PHE A 203 -0.83 30.98 -6.60
C PHE A 203 -0.21 31.61 -7.85
N GLU A 204 -0.08 30.83 -8.92
CA GLU A 204 0.39 31.28 -10.23
C GLU A 204 -0.41 30.60 -11.35
N MET A 205 -0.44 31.27 -12.52
CA MET A 205 -0.87 30.65 -13.77
C MET A 205 0.38 30.20 -14.53
N ARG A 206 0.52 28.90 -14.79
CA ARG A 206 1.59 28.32 -15.64
C ARG A 206 0.95 27.59 -16.82
N ASP A 207 1.30 27.96 -18.02
CA ASP A 207 0.77 27.38 -19.25
C ASP A 207 -0.78 27.32 -19.28
N GLY A 208 -1.41 28.40 -18.79
CA GLY A 208 -2.87 28.51 -18.72
C GLY A 208 -3.53 27.69 -17.60
N LYS A 209 -2.77 27.03 -16.75
CA LYS A 209 -3.28 26.22 -15.61
C LYS A 209 -2.99 26.90 -14.26
N PRO A 210 -3.95 26.90 -13.32
CA PRO A 210 -3.72 27.38 -11.96
C PRO A 210 -2.86 26.39 -11.18
N VAL A 211 -1.79 26.85 -10.55
CA VAL A 211 -0.87 26.05 -9.73
C VAL A 211 -0.52 26.75 -8.43
N LEU A 212 -0.08 25.98 -7.43
CA LEU A 212 0.55 26.48 -6.22
C LEU A 212 2.06 26.20 -6.28
N VAL A 213 2.87 27.23 -6.19
CA VAL A 213 4.34 27.16 -6.23
C VAL A 213 4.87 27.26 -4.81
N ARG A 214 5.78 26.36 -4.45
CA ARG A 214 6.46 26.29 -3.14
C ARG A 214 7.61 27.28 -3.10
N LEU A 215 7.57 28.21 -2.13
CA LEU A 215 8.57 29.26 -1.98
C LEU A 215 9.62 28.88 -0.92
N PRO A 216 10.90 29.35 -1.04
CA PRO A 216 11.96 29.05 -0.09
C PRO A 216 11.84 29.89 1.21
N GLN A 217 10.68 29.82 1.82
CA GLN A 217 10.35 30.51 3.07
C GLN A 217 9.49 29.61 3.94
N LEU A 218 9.86 29.45 5.22
CA LEU A 218 9.04 28.77 6.20
C LEU A 218 7.72 29.53 6.38
N ASN A 219 6.61 28.80 6.37
CA ASN A 219 5.28 29.31 6.66
C ASN A 219 4.88 29.00 8.11
N PHE A 220 5.06 27.74 8.52
CA PHE A 220 4.71 27.25 9.85
C PHE A 220 5.66 26.11 10.24
N ASN A 221 6.11 26.08 11.50
CA ASN A 221 6.90 25.00 12.08
C ASN A 221 6.05 24.27 13.12
N ASP A 222 5.56 23.08 12.79
CA ASP A 222 4.63 22.32 13.63
C ASP A 222 5.35 21.43 14.65
N ASP A 223 6.19 22.06 15.50
CA ASP A 223 6.98 21.37 16.53
C ASP A 223 6.76 22.01 17.90
N LYS A 224 6.78 21.22 18.97
CA LYS A 224 6.63 21.67 20.37
C LYS A 224 5.36 22.52 20.58
N ALA A 225 5.52 23.76 21.07
CA ALA A 225 4.41 24.67 21.36
C ALA A 225 3.57 25.06 20.13
N ASP A 226 4.09 24.89 18.94
CA ASP A 226 3.34 25.16 17.72
C ASP A 226 2.40 24.00 17.31
N LYS A 227 2.60 22.75 17.81
CA LYS A 227 1.64 21.64 17.56
C LYS A 227 0.22 21.97 18.04
N PRO A 228 -0.02 22.47 19.27
CA PRO A 228 -1.35 22.98 19.66
C PRO A 228 -1.90 24.08 18.76
N VAL A 229 -1.03 24.96 18.25
CA VAL A 229 -1.44 26.04 17.33
C VAL A 229 -1.90 25.43 16.00
N GLY A 230 -1.14 24.47 15.44
CA GLY A 230 -1.52 23.74 14.24
C GLY A 230 -2.83 22.98 14.41
N ILE A 231 -3.02 22.30 15.54
CA ILE A 231 -4.29 21.64 15.90
C ILE A 231 -5.45 22.64 15.87
N ASN A 232 -5.30 23.80 16.52
CA ASN A 232 -6.35 24.81 16.53
C ASN A 232 -6.66 25.36 15.14
N GLN A 233 -5.64 25.61 14.32
CA GLN A 233 -5.81 26.16 12.97
C GLN A 233 -6.49 25.19 12.00
N HIS A 234 -6.15 23.90 12.07
CA HIS A 234 -6.58 22.90 11.06
C HIS A 234 -7.76 22.05 11.53
N ILE A 235 -7.89 21.77 12.82
CA ILE A 235 -8.98 20.95 13.37
C ILE A 235 -10.09 21.82 13.95
N GLY A 236 -9.73 22.92 14.63
CA GLY A 236 -10.69 23.81 15.31
C GLY A 236 -11.34 23.20 16.57
N ARG A 237 -10.85 22.03 17.01
CA ARG A 237 -11.30 21.32 18.21
C ARG A 237 -10.10 20.79 18.98
N ARG A 238 -10.20 20.79 20.31
CA ARG A 238 -9.19 20.15 21.17
C ARG A 238 -9.33 18.63 21.07
N PRO A 239 -8.24 17.88 20.85
CA PRO A 239 -8.27 16.41 20.85
C PRO A 239 -8.69 15.85 22.20
N ILE A 240 -9.22 14.61 22.20
CA ILE A 240 -9.45 13.84 23.42
C ILE A 240 -8.42 12.75 23.63
N ALA A 241 -7.56 12.50 22.61
CA ALA A 241 -6.41 11.61 22.72
C ALA A 241 -5.22 12.17 21.94
N ALA A 242 -4.00 12.03 22.49
CA ALA A 242 -2.76 12.44 21.86
C ALA A 242 -1.66 11.39 22.06
N PHE A 243 -0.89 11.14 20.99
CA PHE A 243 0.13 10.11 20.93
C PHE A 243 1.42 10.69 20.38
N GLY A 244 2.54 10.43 21.06
CA GLY A 244 3.85 10.92 20.69
C GLY A 244 4.96 10.00 21.18
N ASN A 245 6.22 10.44 21.05
CA ASN A 245 7.38 9.68 21.52
C ASN A 245 8.49 10.58 22.10
N SER A 246 8.38 11.89 21.99
CA SER A 246 9.50 12.78 22.28
C SER A 246 9.07 14.08 22.96
N ARG A 247 10.08 14.87 23.38
CA ARG A 247 9.87 16.22 23.90
C ARG A 247 9.19 17.19 22.91
N GLY A 248 9.21 16.84 21.62
CA GLY A 248 8.50 17.60 20.59
C GLY A 248 6.98 17.51 20.71
N ASP A 249 6.47 16.51 21.44
CA ASP A 249 5.05 16.21 21.59
C ASP A 249 4.45 16.71 22.90
N LYS A 250 5.31 17.10 23.82
CA LYS A 250 4.93 17.48 25.19
C LYS A 250 3.73 18.44 25.22
N GLU A 251 3.81 19.52 24.49
CA GLU A 251 2.78 20.55 24.49
C GLU A 251 1.48 20.08 23.80
N MET A 252 1.55 19.17 22.85
CA MET A 252 0.37 18.52 22.26
C MET A 252 -0.35 17.64 23.29
N LEU A 253 0.39 16.87 24.09
CA LEU A 253 -0.17 16.05 25.17
C LEU A 253 -0.76 16.93 26.27
N GLU A 254 -0.03 17.95 26.74
CA GLU A 254 -0.52 18.93 27.73
C GLU A 254 -1.78 19.66 27.24
N TYR A 255 -1.80 20.05 25.96
CA TYR A 255 -2.98 20.70 25.38
C TYR A 255 -4.18 19.76 25.38
N THR A 256 -4.00 18.49 25.08
CA THR A 256 -5.06 17.47 25.11
C THR A 256 -5.56 17.26 26.54
N GLN A 257 -4.66 17.03 27.50
CA GLN A 257 -4.97 16.83 28.91
C GLN A 257 -5.71 18.02 29.54
N GLY A 258 -5.36 19.24 29.16
CA GLY A 258 -5.99 20.49 29.66
C GLY A 258 -7.45 20.67 29.20
N GLY A 259 -8.06 19.72 28.52
CA GLY A 259 -9.48 19.70 28.18
C GLY A 259 -10.38 19.23 29.32
N SER A 260 -11.69 19.35 29.15
CA SER A 260 -12.70 18.82 30.09
C SER A 260 -13.09 17.37 29.73
N GLY A 261 -13.47 16.56 30.72
CA GLY A 261 -13.88 15.17 30.57
C GLY A 261 -12.69 14.22 30.40
N ALA A 262 -12.96 12.97 29.99
CA ALA A 262 -11.92 11.97 29.82
C ALA A 262 -10.94 12.33 28.69
N ARG A 263 -9.65 12.18 28.98
CA ARG A 263 -8.53 12.45 28.09
C ARG A 263 -7.56 11.27 28.13
N PHE A 264 -6.78 11.12 27.06
CA PHE A 264 -5.80 10.04 26.96
C PHE A 264 -4.53 10.53 26.28
N GLU A 265 -3.43 10.37 26.96
CA GLU A 265 -2.09 10.75 26.52
C GLU A 265 -1.18 9.53 26.56
N LEU A 266 -0.42 9.31 25.47
CA LEU A 266 0.47 8.17 25.35
C LEU A 266 1.80 8.58 24.72
N LEU A 267 2.89 8.06 25.29
CA LEU A 267 4.24 8.21 24.79
C LEU A 267 4.88 6.85 24.52
N VAL A 268 5.44 6.66 23.33
CA VAL A 268 6.21 5.48 22.96
C VAL A 268 7.65 5.64 23.45
N LEU A 269 8.12 4.73 24.30
CA LEU A 269 9.50 4.62 24.73
C LEU A 269 10.23 3.58 23.87
N HIS A 270 11.26 4.04 23.15
CA HIS A 270 12.07 3.20 22.27
C HIS A 270 13.18 2.49 23.06
N ASP A 271 12.85 1.36 23.68
CA ASP A 271 13.75 0.58 24.55
C ASP A 271 14.14 -0.80 23.98
N ASP A 272 13.87 -1.06 22.69
CA ASP A 272 14.14 -2.34 22.04
C ASP A 272 15.22 -2.26 20.96
N ALA A 273 16.47 -2.38 21.38
CA ALA A 273 17.62 -2.42 20.46
C ALA A 273 17.68 -3.65 19.54
N THR A 274 16.89 -4.69 19.83
CA THR A 274 16.88 -5.94 19.05
C THR A 274 15.99 -5.85 17.82
N ARG A 275 14.77 -5.33 17.99
CA ARG A 275 13.76 -5.28 16.92
C ARG A 275 13.76 -3.94 16.17
N GLU A 276 14.28 -2.88 16.82
CA GLU A 276 14.38 -1.53 16.26
C GLU A 276 15.68 -0.84 16.73
N TYR A 277 15.68 0.42 17.10
CA TYR A 277 16.72 1.14 17.82
C TYR A 277 16.27 1.43 19.25
N ALA A 278 17.21 1.35 20.20
CA ALA A 278 16.96 1.88 21.53
C ALA A 278 17.54 3.29 21.62
N TYR A 279 16.72 4.26 21.98
CA TYR A 279 17.11 5.66 22.07
C TYR A 279 16.13 6.48 22.92
N GLY A 280 16.58 7.70 23.26
CA GLY A 280 15.93 8.58 24.22
C GLY A 280 16.67 8.49 25.56
N PRO A 281 17.18 9.58 26.14
CA PRO A 281 17.99 9.51 27.34
C PRO A 281 17.23 9.10 28.61
N ALA A 282 15.90 9.00 28.57
CA ALA A 282 15.11 8.45 29.67
C ALA A 282 15.60 7.04 30.03
N LEU A 283 15.63 6.72 31.29
CA LEU A 283 16.04 5.41 31.85
C LEU A 283 17.45 4.96 31.41
N GLY A 284 18.33 5.90 31.05
CA GLY A 284 19.71 5.62 30.64
C GLY A 284 19.87 5.15 29.19
N LEU A 285 18.86 5.28 28.35
CA LEU A 285 18.95 5.00 26.92
C LEU A 285 19.85 6.01 26.19
N PRO A 286 20.41 5.67 24.99
CA PRO A 286 21.23 6.58 24.21
C PRO A 286 20.49 7.87 23.81
N ASP A 287 21.18 9.02 23.82
CA ASP A 287 20.64 10.30 23.36
C ASP A 287 20.79 10.42 21.82
N PRO A 288 19.68 10.44 21.05
CA PRO A 288 19.71 10.53 19.60
C PRO A 288 19.89 11.95 19.08
N LYS A 289 19.87 12.97 19.93
CA LYS A 289 19.83 14.42 19.64
C LYS A 289 18.53 14.90 18.96
N LEU A 290 17.91 14.09 18.15
CA LEU A 290 16.58 14.31 17.55
C LEU A 290 15.65 13.20 18.01
N GLY A 291 14.37 13.49 18.22
CA GLY A 291 13.39 12.53 18.72
C GLY A 291 13.62 12.10 20.18
N ALA A 292 14.19 12.96 21.03
CA ALA A 292 14.61 12.57 22.38
C ALA A 292 13.43 12.46 23.36
N PHE A 293 13.22 11.26 23.91
CA PHE A 293 12.40 11.01 25.08
C PHE A 293 13.26 11.23 26.33
N THR A 294 13.30 12.47 26.82
CA THR A 294 14.15 12.85 27.96
C THR A 294 13.65 12.29 29.28
N GLN A 295 14.55 12.17 30.30
CA GLN A 295 14.15 11.78 31.64
C GLN A 295 13.09 12.74 32.23
N ALA A 296 13.25 14.05 31.98
CA ALA A 296 12.28 15.05 32.44
C ALA A 296 10.87 14.83 31.82
N LEU A 297 10.78 14.40 30.56
CA LEU A 297 9.51 14.05 29.93
C LEU A 297 8.92 12.78 30.54
N TYR A 298 9.77 11.77 30.83
CA TYR A 298 9.36 10.55 31.50
C TYR A 298 8.77 10.84 32.89
N ASP A 299 9.49 11.61 33.69
CA ASP A 299 9.05 12.01 35.04
C ASP A 299 7.73 12.80 34.99
N GLN A 300 7.57 13.66 33.99
CA GLN A 300 6.33 14.39 33.77
C GLN A 300 5.16 13.48 33.35
N ALA A 301 5.42 12.50 32.49
CA ALA A 301 4.42 11.50 32.09
C ALA A 301 3.89 10.74 33.30
N GLU A 302 4.79 10.28 34.19
CA GLU A 302 4.42 9.62 35.43
C GLU A 302 3.59 10.53 36.36
N GLN A 303 4.02 11.79 36.53
CA GLN A 303 3.31 12.79 37.37
C GLN A 303 1.92 13.10 36.84
N ASN A 304 1.75 13.17 35.53
CA ASN A 304 0.49 13.54 34.88
C ASN A 304 -0.42 12.32 34.62
N GLY A 305 0.06 11.11 34.89
CA GLY A 305 -0.67 9.88 34.63
C GLY A 305 -0.78 9.53 33.15
N TRP A 306 0.15 10.01 32.31
CA TRP A 306 0.22 9.64 30.91
C TRP A 306 0.68 8.19 30.75
N THR A 307 0.20 7.51 29.75
CA THR A 307 0.59 6.11 29.47
C THR A 307 1.93 6.12 28.75
N VAL A 308 2.97 5.56 29.39
CA VAL A 308 4.25 5.27 28.74
C VAL A 308 4.24 3.84 28.26
N VAL A 309 4.49 3.62 26.97
CA VAL A 309 4.51 2.32 26.30
C VAL A 309 5.96 1.92 26.05
N SER A 310 6.41 0.83 26.66
CA SER A 310 7.70 0.20 26.37
C SER A 310 7.56 -0.61 25.07
N MET A 311 8.28 -0.23 24.03
CA MET A 311 8.31 -1.00 22.79
C MET A 311 8.71 -2.46 23.02
N LYS A 312 9.64 -2.70 23.96
CA LYS A 312 10.15 -4.01 24.31
C LYS A 312 9.13 -4.89 25.03
N ASN A 313 8.39 -4.30 25.97
CA ASN A 313 7.55 -5.06 26.90
C ASN A 313 6.07 -5.04 26.52
N ASP A 314 5.57 -3.96 25.92
CA ASP A 314 4.15 -3.80 25.62
C ASP A 314 3.78 -4.21 24.19
N TRP A 315 4.74 -4.39 23.30
CA TRP A 315 4.51 -4.80 21.92
C TRP A 315 5.00 -6.22 21.64
N LYS A 316 4.12 -7.10 21.14
CA LYS A 316 4.46 -8.43 20.62
C LYS A 316 5.23 -8.33 19.31
N THR A 317 4.76 -7.46 18.41
CA THR A 317 5.29 -7.21 17.08
C THR A 317 5.58 -5.72 16.96
N VAL A 318 6.76 -5.32 16.46
CA VAL A 318 7.11 -3.91 16.23
C VAL A 318 6.68 -3.48 14.84
N PHE A 319 7.16 -4.17 13.81
CA PHE A 319 6.81 -3.87 12.42
C PHE A 319 5.85 -4.92 11.89
N PRO A 320 5.00 -4.57 10.91
CA PRO A 320 4.22 -5.56 10.20
C PRO A 320 5.12 -6.73 9.81
N ALA A 321 4.68 -7.95 10.01
CA ALA A 321 5.27 -9.07 9.31
C ALA A 321 5.29 -8.64 7.85
N GLY A 322 6.48 -8.50 7.26
CA GLY A 322 6.60 -7.97 5.91
C GLY A 322 5.56 -8.69 5.07
N GLN A 323 4.68 -7.96 4.40
CA GLN A 323 3.81 -8.61 3.44
C GLN A 323 4.77 -9.32 2.50
N SER A 324 4.81 -10.64 2.56
CA SER A 324 5.59 -11.41 1.61
C SER A 324 5.24 -10.85 0.25
N PRO A 325 6.25 -10.48 -0.57
CA PRO A 325 5.95 -9.92 -1.88
C PRO A 325 4.86 -10.76 -2.53
N VAL A 326 3.85 -10.10 -3.06
CA VAL A 326 2.72 -10.76 -3.71
C VAL A 326 2.94 -10.67 -5.20
N THR A 327 2.69 -11.77 -5.90
CA THR A 327 2.70 -11.86 -7.35
C THR A 327 1.29 -12.15 -7.85
N ALA A 328 0.80 -11.34 -8.78
CA ALA A 328 -0.44 -11.61 -9.50
C ALA A 328 -0.13 -12.60 -10.63
N ILE A 329 -0.77 -13.77 -10.63
CA ILE A 329 -0.49 -14.83 -11.59
C ILE A 329 -1.72 -15.23 -12.40
N ASP A 330 -1.45 -15.74 -13.62
CA ASP A 330 -2.39 -16.45 -14.47
C ASP A 330 -1.89 -17.89 -14.65
N ILE A 331 -2.71 -18.85 -14.28
CA ILE A 331 -2.49 -20.27 -14.60
C ILE A 331 -3.37 -20.59 -15.81
N LEU A 332 -2.74 -21.00 -16.90
CA LEU A 332 -3.38 -21.07 -18.19
C LEU A 332 -3.03 -22.35 -18.97
N LEU A 333 -3.87 -22.69 -19.96
CA LEU A 333 -3.61 -23.73 -20.95
C LEU A 333 -3.20 -23.09 -22.28
N GLU A 334 -2.09 -23.53 -22.83
CA GLU A 334 -1.64 -23.16 -24.17
C GLU A 334 -2.31 -24.10 -25.20
N PRO A 335 -3.02 -23.60 -26.23
CA PRO A 335 -3.72 -24.42 -27.21
C PRO A 335 -2.76 -24.99 -28.27
N ASP A 336 -3.24 -26.00 -28.99
CA ASP A 336 -2.53 -26.60 -30.13
C ASP A 336 -2.56 -25.69 -31.38
N ALA A 337 -1.84 -26.14 -32.43
CA ALA A 337 -1.72 -25.42 -33.71
C ALA A 337 -3.08 -25.15 -34.38
N THR A 338 -4.08 -26.00 -34.16
CA THR A 338 -5.42 -25.82 -34.75
C THR A 338 -6.06 -24.54 -34.21
N MET A 339 -6.14 -24.40 -32.87
CA MET A 339 -6.70 -23.17 -32.27
C MET A 339 -5.83 -21.96 -32.58
N LEU A 340 -4.49 -22.09 -32.60
CA LEU A 340 -3.60 -20.97 -32.93
C LEU A 340 -3.87 -20.42 -34.32
N GLN A 341 -4.06 -21.26 -35.37
CA GLN A 341 -4.41 -20.81 -36.71
C GLN A 341 -5.72 -20.02 -36.73
N HIS A 342 -6.76 -20.52 -36.05
CA HIS A 342 -8.03 -19.81 -35.96
C HIS A 342 -7.93 -18.47 -35.20
N ALA A 343 -7.15 -18.44 -34.12
CA ALA A 343 -6.91 -17.22 -33.33
C ALA A 343 -6.14 -16.16 -34.14
N GLU A 344 -5.09 -16.56 -34.86
CA GLU A 344 -4.31 -15.68 -35.75
C GLU A 344 -5.14 -15.14 -36.92
N ALA A 345 -5.95 -15.99 -37.56
CA ALA A 345 -6.85 -15.56 -38.64
C ALA A 345 -7.87 -14.54 -38.11
N ASN A 346 -8.44 -14.77 -36.94
CA ASN A 346 -9.36 -13.82 -36.31
C ASN A 346 -8.66 -12.52 -35.91
N ASN A 347 -7.46 -12.58 -35.32
CA ASN A 347 -6.67 -11.40 -34.97
C ASN A 347 -6.35 -10.56 -36.21
N ALA A 348 -5.92 -11.17 -37.31
CA ALA A 348 -5.58 -10.48 -38.54
C ALA A 348 -6.77 -9.66 -39.11
N ARG A 349 -8.01 -10.20 -39.01
CA ARG A 349 -9.19 -9.43 -39.43
C ARG A 349 -9.58 -8.32 -38.47
N LEU A 350 -9.43 -8.52 -37.16
CA LEU A 350 -9.69 -7.51 -36.14
C LEU A 350 -8.73 -6.33 -36.28
N LEU A 351 -7.45 -6.58 -36.53
CA LEU A 351 -6.44 -5.54 -36.74
C LEU A 351 -6.66 -4.73 -38.01
N LYS A 352 -7.33 -5.28 -39.03
CA LYS A 352 -7.73 -4.48 -40.21
C LYS A 352 -8.81 -3.45 -39.86
N VAL A 353 -9.70 -3.77 -38.94
CA VAL A 353 -10.79 -2.88 -38.50
C VAL A 353 -10.33 -1.94 -37.41
N TYR A 354 -9.46 -2.43 -36.49
CA TYR A 354 -8.96 -1.65 -35.37
C TYR A 354 -7.44 -1.83 -35.21
N PRO A 355 -6.64 -1.07 -35.99
CA PRO A 355 -5.17 -1.21 -35.99
C PRO A 355 -4.49 -0.87 -34.64
N GLN A 356 -5.19 -0.18 -33.74
CA GLN A 356 -4.72 0.10 -32.36
C GLN A 356 -4.91 -1.10 -31.40
N GLY A 357 -5.55 -2.18 -31.83
CA GLY A 357 -5.65 -3.43 -31.09
C GLY A 357 -4.29 -4.12 -30.96
N PHE A 358 -4.22 -5.13 -30.10
CA PHE A 358 -2.99 -5.91 -29.96
C PHE A 358 -2.86 -6.98 -31.04
N ALA A 359 -1.64 -7.20 -31.50
CA ALA A 359 -1.27 -8.35 -32.29
C ALA A 359 -1.00 -9.58 -31.39
N LEU A 360 -1.28 -10.78 -31.88
CA LEU A 360 -0.88 -12.03 -31.21
C LEU A 360 0.62 -12.21 -31.40
N ASP A 361 1.38 -11.95 -30.33
CA ASP A 361 2.83 -11.99 -30.30
C ASP A 361 3.33 -12.63 -28.99
N ALA A 362 4.59 -12.40 -28.65
CA ALA A 362 5.18 -12.92 -27.41
C ALA A 362 4.53 -12.33 -26.14
N ALA A 363 3.94 -11.13 -26.23
CA ALA A 363 3.28 -10.46 -25.12
C ALA A 363 1.77 -10.76 -25.03
N HIS A 364 1.17 -11.24 -26.12
CA HIS A 364 -0.26 -11.55 -26.25
C HIS A 364 -0.46 -12.94 -26.85
N ARG A 365 -0.04 -13.96 -26.10
CA ARG A 365 -0.16 -15.36 -26.56
C ARG A 365 -1.59 -15.86 -26.39
N PRO A 366 -2.16 -16.55 -27.43
CA PRO A 366 -3.43 -17.24 -27.29
C PRO A 366 -3.39 -18.29 -26.20
N HIS A 367 -4.34 -18.24 -25.23
CA HIS A 367 -4.41 -19.17 -24.12
C HIS A 367 -5.83 -19.25 -23.55
N ILE A 368 -6.10 -20.28 -22.76
CA ILE A 368 -7.31 -20.37 -21.92
C ILE A 368 -6.89 -20.12 -20.48
N THR A 369 -7.32 -19.03 -19.90
CA THR A 369 -7.13 -18.73 -18.46
C THR A 369 -7.92 -19.72 -17.62
N MET A 370 -7.24 -20.42 -16.73
CA MET A 370 -7.85 -21.34 -15.77
C MET A 370 -8.03 -20.69 -14.41
N LEU A 371 -7.07 -19.86 -13.96
CA LEU A 371 -7.12 -19.16 -12.68
C LEU A 371 -6.26 -17.90 -12.74
N GLN A 372 -6.86 -16.77 -12.38
CA GLN A 372 -6.08 -15.56 -11.99
C GLN A 372 -6.21 -15.35 -10.49
N CYS A 373 -5.10 -15.14 -9.82
CA CYS A 373 -5.07 -14.90 -8.36
C CYS A 373 -3.80 -14.20 -7.90
N PHE A 374 -3.83 -13.76 -6.67
CA PHE A 374 -2.65 -13.28 -5.96
C PHE A 374 -2.06 -14.40 -5.12
N VAL A 375 -0.74 -14.60 -5.18
CA VAL A 375 0.01 -15.56 -4.35
C VAL A 375 1.19 -14.89 -3.68
N ARG A 376 1.61 -15.39 -2.52
CA ARG A 376 2.89 -14.95 -1.94
C ARG A 376 4.03 -15.34 -2.87
N THR A 377 4.89 -14.39 -3.21
CA THR A 377 6.00 -14.61 -4.16
C THR A 377 6.94 -15.73 -3.70
N GLU A 378 7.14 -15.87 -2.39
CA GLU A 378 7.95 -16.94 -1.78
C GLU A 378 7.32 -18.34 -1.93
N ASP A 379 6.04 -18.42 -2.21
CA ASP A 379 5.31 -19.69 -2.39
C ASP A 379 5.18 -20.10 -3.87
N LEU A 380 5.71 -19.34 -4.83
CA LEU A 380 5.58 -19.64 -6.26
C LEU A 380 6.05 -21.06 -6.61
N ASP A 381 7.19 -21.50 -6.08
CA ASP A 381 7.70 -22.86 -6.32
C ASP A 381 6.76 -23.94 -5.76
N LYS A 382 6.06 -23.65 -4.66
CA LYS A 382 5.06 -24.56 -4.07
C LYS A 382 3.81 -24.62 -4.93
N VAL A 383 3.38 -23.48 -5.50
CA VAL A 383 2.29 -23.41 -6.48
C VAL A 383 2.66 -24.26 -7.69
N TYR A 384 3.85 -24.07 -8.27
CA TYR A 384 4.29 -24.86 -9.44
C TYR A 384 4.29 -26.36 -9.16
N ALA A 385 4.79 -26.78 -8.00
CA ALA A 385 4.81 -28.20 -7.62
C ALA A 385 3.41 -28.77 -7.35
N ALA A 386 2.47 -27.96 -6.89
CA ALA A 386 1.09 -28.36 -6.70
C ALA A 386 0.35 -28.50 -8.04
N GLU A 387 0.52 -27.53 -8.93
CA GLU A 387 -0.09 -27.55 -10.28
C GLU A 387 0.47 -28.67 -11.16
N GLU A 388 1.75 -28.96 -11.08
CA GLU A 388 2.35 -30.08 -11.80
C GLU A 388 1.67 -31.42 -11.49
N LYS A 389 1.31 -31.66 -10.23
CA LYS A 389 0.57 -32.86 -9.82
C LYS A 389 -0.84 -32.91 -10.39
N VAL A 390 -1.53 -31.77 -10.41
CA VAL A 390 -2.88 -31.63 -10.99
C VAL A 390 -2.84 -31.90 -12.47
N LEU A 391 -1.93 -31.26 -13.20
CA LEU A 391 -1.78 -31.39 -14.65
C LEU A 391 -1.40 -32.82 -15.06
N ALA A 392 -0.51 -33.48 -14.32
CA ALA A 392 -0.12 -34.85 -14.54
C ALA A 392 -1.29 -35.83 -14.31
N ALA A 393 -2.11 -35.60 -13.28
CA ALA A 393 -3.26 -36.44 -12.96
C ALA A 393 -4.42 -36.32 -13.97
N ALA A 394 -4.57 -35.12 -14.56
CA ALA A 394 -5.69 -34.77 -15.43
C ALA A 394 -5.51 -35.28 -16.89
N ASN A 395 -4.33 -35.80 -17.26
CA ASN A 395 -4.01 -36.22 -18.63
C ASN A 395 -4.40 -35.15 -19.69
N VAL A 396 -3.97 -33.91 -19.45
CA VAL A 396 -4.42 -32.70 -20.16
C VAL A 396 -4.17 -32.78 -21.68
N ASN A 397 -3.09 -33.47 -22.13
CA ASN A 397 -2.75 -33.64 -23.53
C ASN A 397 -3.75 -34.53 -24.32
N ALA A 398 -4.51 -35.37 -23.63
CA ALA A 398 -5.55 -36.20 -24.27
C ALA A 398 -6.90 -35.49 -24.35
N MET A 399 -7.07 -34.34 -23.67
CA MET A 399 -8.30 -33.58 -23.62
C MET A 399 -8.67 -33.03 -25.00
N LYS A 400 -9.93 -33.17 -25.39
CA LYS A 400 -10.50 -32.64 -26.64
C LYS A 400 -11.51 -31.54 -26.30
N LEU A 401 -11.25 -30.36 -26.78
CA LEU A 401 -12.11 -29.19 -26.61
C LEU A 401 -12.74 -28.84 -27.96
N GLU A 402 -14.02 -28.46 -27.94
CA GLU A 402 -14.74 -28.03 -29.13
C GLU A 402 -14.96 -26.53 -29.09
N ALA A 403 -14.36 -25.79 -30.00
CA ALA A 403 -14.66 -24.39 -30.27
C ALA A 403 -16.02 -24.30 -31.00
N PHE A 404 -16.91 -23.40 -30.53
CA PHE A 404 -18.29 -23.41 -31.02
C PHE A 404 -18.93 -22.03 -31.25
N LYS A 405 -18.27 -20.93 -30.88
CA LYS A 405 -18.76 -19.57 -31.14
C LYS A 405 -17.71 -18.50 -30.94
N TYR A 406 -17.92 -17.35 -31.56
CA TYR A 406 -17.25 -16.13 -31.19
C TYR A 406 -17.81 -15.56 -29.90
N TYR A 407 -17.02 -14.72 -29.26
CA TYR A 407 -17.33 -14.06 -27.99
C TYR A 407 -16.59 -12.72 -27.91
N TYR A 408 -17.09 -11.76 -27.15
CA TYR A 408 -16.29 -10.66 -26.69
C TYR A 408 -16.66 -10.21 -25.26
N ALA A 409 -15.67 -9.67 -24.55
CA ALA A 409 -15.86 -8.97 -23.29
C ALA A 409 -15.88 -7.47 -23.57
N PRO A 410 -16.96 -6.72 -23.21
CA PRO A 410 -17.05 -5.28 -23.48
C PRO A 410 -16.05 -4.49 -22.63
N ALA A 411 -15.39 -3.48 -23.23
CA ALA A 411 -14.45 -2.56 -22.59
C ALA A 411 -14.68 -1.13 -23.14
N GLY A 412 -15.70 -0.43 -22.63
CA GLY A 412 -16.10 0.88 -23.12
C GLY A 412 -16.65 0.84 -24.54
N ALA A 413 -16.02 1.57 -25.47
CA ALA A 413 -16.40 1.64 -26.89
C ALA A 413 -15.89 0.46 -27.71
N VAL A 414 -14.98 -0.34 -27.17
CA VAL A 414 -14.39 -1.53 -27.80
C VAL A 414 -14.72 -2.78 -26.99
N GLY A 415 -14.32 -3.94 -27.49
CA GLY A 415 -14.38 -5.22 -26.77
C GLY A 415 -13.17 -6.08 -27.07
N VAL A 416 -12.83 -6.97 -26.13
CA VAL A 416 -11.83 -8.01 -26.30
C VAL A 416 -12.52 -9.24 -26.89
N ALA A 417 -12.24 -9.52 -28.14
CA ALA A 417 -12.80 -10.64 -28.89
C ALA A 417 -12.11 -11.96 -28.55
N GLY A 418 -12.84 -13.06 -28.65
CA GLY A 418 -12.33 -14.39 -28.42
C GLY A 418 -13.11 -15.49 -29.11
N ILE A 419 -12.56 -16.69 -29.04
CA ILE A 419 -13.19 -17.94 -29.47
C ILE A 419 -13.49 -18.79 -28.24
N CYS A 420 -14.75 -19.11 -27.99
CA CYS A 420 -15.17 -19.94 -26.87
C CYS A 420 -15.07 -21.43 -27.16
N ALA A 421 -14.58 -22.18 -26.20
CA ALA A 421 -14.71 -23.63 -26.14
C ALA A 421 -15.91 -24.05 -25.28
N LYS A 422 -16.50 -25.23 -25.59
CA LYS A 422 -17.57 -25.78 -24.74
C LYS A 422 -17.01 -26.18 -23.38
N PRO A 423 -17.66 -25.78 -22.27
CA PRO A 423 -17.25 -26.18 -20.94
C PRO A 423 -17.62 -27.65 -20.68
N THR A 424 -16.71 -28.56 -20.97
CA THR A 424 -16.87 -29.99 -20.68
C THR A 424 -16.67 -30.27 -19.18
N SER A 425 -17.20 -31.40 -18.68
CA SER A 425 -16.96 -31.83 -17.30
C SER A 425 -15.47 -31.98 -16.97
N GLU A 426 -14.65 -32.32 -17.95
CA GLU A 426 -13.21 -32.52 -17.79
C GLU A 426 -12.48 -31.18 -17.56
N ILE A 427 -12.75 -30.12 -18.37
CA ILE A 427 -12.12 -28.81 -18.18
C ILE A 427 -12.65 -28.10 -16.93
N LEU A 428 -13.93 -28.29 -16.59
CA LEU A 428 -14.51 -27.78 -15.35
C LEU A 428 -13.85 -28.40 -14.11
N LYS A 429 -13.65 -29.73 -14.15
CA LYS A 429 -12.94 -30.44 -13.10
C LYS A 429 -11.49 -29.97 -12.99
N LEU A 430 -10.80 -29.83 -14.10
CA LEU A 430 -9.42 -29.36 -14.14
C LEU A 430 -9.32 -27.95 -13.52
N GLN A 431 -10.22 -27.03 -13.85
CA GLN A 431 -10.25 -25.70 -13.24
C GLN A 431 -10.44 -25.78 -11.72
N ALA A 432 -11.36 -26.61 -11.26
CA ALA A 432 -11.60 -26.77 -9.82
C ALA A 432 -10.37 -27.35 -9.10
N ASP A 433 -9.70 -28.31 -9.69
CA ASP A 433 -8.48 -28.93 -9.13
C ASP A 433 -7.31 -27.93 -9.09
N ILE A 434 -7.11 -27.12 -10.14
CA ILE A 434 -6.12 -26.00 -10.18
C ILE A 434 -6.41 -25.00 -9.05
N ILE A 435 -7.66 -24.53 -8.93
CA ILE A 435 -8.05 -23.60 -7.86
C ILE A 435 -7.79 -24.20 -6.47
N ALA A 436 -8.11 -25.48 -6.28
CA ALA A 436 -7.89 -26.16 -5.01
C ALA A 436 -6.40 -26.29 -4.66
N ALA A 437 -5.55 -26.56 -5.64
CA ALA A 437 -4.10 -26.71 -5.48
C ALA A 437 -3.42 -25.35 -5.17
N ALA A 438 -3.84 -24.27 -5.83
CA ALA A 438 -3.31 -22.93 -5.58
C ALA A 438 -3.79 -22.32 -4.24
N ARG A 439 -5.00 -22.67 -3.78
CA ARG A 439 -5.71 -22.06 -2.63
C ARG A 439 -4.86 -21.88 -1.35
N PRO A 440 -4.03 -22.82 -0.90
CA PRO A 440 -3.21 -22.65 0.31
C PRO A 440 -2.20 -21.52 0.22
N TYR A 441 -1.85 -21.09 -0.99
CA TYR A 441 -0.81 -20.08 -1.29
C TYR A 441 -1.40 -18.75 -1.73
N MET A 442 -2.73 -18.72 -1.98
CA MET A 442 -3.43 -17.52 -2.40
C MET A 442 -3.54 -16.53 -1.25
N VAL A 443 -3.55 -15.25 -1.61
CA VAL A 443 -3.94 -14.12 -0.74
C VAL A 443 -5.15 -13.42 -1.34
N GLU A 444 -5.97 -12.83 -0.50
CA GLU A 444 -7.26 -12.26 -0.91
C GLU A 444 -7.12 -11.14 -1.94
N THR A 445 -6.07 -10.33 -1.80
CA THR A 445 -5.77 -9.20 -2.70
C THR A 445 -4.27 -8.91 -2.72
N GLY A 446 -3.82 -8.08 -3.64
CA GLY A 446 -2.42 -7.65 -3.73
C GLY A 446 -2.30 -6.20 -4.19
N PRO A 447 -1.11 -5.58 -3.99
CA PRO A 447 -0.82 -4.25 -4.50
C PRO A 447 -0.64 -4.26 -6.02
N ILE A 448 -0.73 -3.10 -6.68
CA ILE A 448 -0.45 -3.00 -8.12
C ILE A 448 0.97 -3.42 -8.48
N GLY A 449 1.94 -3.31 -7.58
CA GLY A 449 3.30 -3.83 -7.75
C GLY A 449 3.41 -5.36 -7.84
N ALA A 450 2.30 -6.11 -7.65
CA ALA A 450 2.22 -7.55 -7.93
C ALA A 450 2.23 -7.87 -9.44
N PHE A 451 1.88 -6.89 -10.28
CA PHE A 451 1.86 -6.98 -11.75
C PHE A 451 3.20 -6.56 -12.35
N THR A 452 3.49 -6.96 -13.61
CA THR A 452 4.79 -6.68 -14.26
C THR A 452 4.98 -5.21 -14.63
N ALA A 453 3.90 -4.50 -14.96
CA ALA A 453 3.92 -3.07 -15.30
C ALA A 453 2.61 -2.44 -14.82
N PRO A 454 2.64 -1.58 -13.80
CA PRO A 454 1.47 -0.81 -13.40
C PRO A 454 1.09 0.22 -14.47
N HIS A 455 -0.18 0.63 -14.49
CA HIS A 455 -0.61 1.76 -15.33
C HIS A 455 -0.30 3.08 -14.61
N ASP A 456 -0.29 4.16 -15.39
CA ASP A 456 -0.26 5.53 -14.84
C ASP A 456 -1.68 6.03 -14.44
N ASP A 457 -2.68 5.14 -14.48
CA ASP A 457 -4.07 5.45 -14.12
C ASP A 457 -4.55 4.62 -12.92
N PRO A 458 -4.72 5.25 -11.73
CA PRO A 458 -5.15 4.57 -10.52
C PRO A 458 -6.53 3.88 -10.61
N ALA A 459 -7.44 4.37 -11.45
CA ALA A 459 -8.75 3.75 -11.62
C ALA A 459 -8.65 2.41 -12.37
N THR A 460 -7.81 2.34 -13.39
CA THR A 460 -7.50 1.11 -14.12
C THR A 460 -6.79 0.11 -13.21
N ASP A 461 -5.83 0.57 -12.40
CA ASP A 461 -5.12 -0.26 -11.43
C ASP A 461 -6.07 -0.86 -10.39
N ALA A 462 -6.99 -0.08 -9.84
CA ALA A 462 -7.99 -0.57 -8.90
C ALA A 462 -8.94 -1.61 -9.54
N ALA A 463 -9.34 -1.40 -10.78
CA ALA A 463 -10.22 -2.32 -11.52
C ALA A 463 -9.56 -3.68 -11.77
N ILE A 464 -8.26 -3.71 -12.14
CA ILE A 464 -7.56 -4.98 -12.37
C ILE A 464 -7.28 -5.73 -11.06
N ILE A 465 -6.92 -5.03 -9.99
CA ILE A 465 -6.78 -5.64 -8.65
C ILE A 465 -8.11 -6.28 -8.23
N GLN A 466 -9.22 -5.57 -8.38
CA GLN A 466 -10.54 -6.10 -8.04
C GLN A 466 -10.92 -7.30 -8.91
N TYR A 467 -10.62 -7.26 -10.22
CA TYR A 467 -10.88 -8.37 -11.13
C TYR A 467 -10.17 -9.64 -10.68
N VAL A 468 -8.86 -9.57 -10.42
CA VAL A 468 -8.06 -10.71 -9.95
C VAL A 468 -8.52 -11.20 -8.58
N SER A 469 -8.80 -10.30 -7.62
CA SER A 469 -9.32 -10.64 -6.28
C SER A 469 -10.67 -11.37 -6.32
N THR A 470 -11.48 -11.10 -7.32
CA THR A 470 -12.82 -11.69 -7.47
C THR A 470 -12.92 -12.75 -8.57
N PHE A 471 -11.78 -13.19 -9.13
CA PHE A 471 -11.77 -14.13 -10.26
C PHE A 471 -12.47 -15.44 -9.90
N VAL A 472 -12.09 -16.09 -8.81
CA VAL A 472 -12.65 -17.39 -8.42
C VAL A 472 -14.19 -17.35 -8.31
N PRO A 473 -14.84 -16.47 -7.53
CA PRO A 473 -16.28 -16.46 -7.42
C PRO A 473 -17.01 -16.06 -8.71
N LYS A 474 -16.36 -15.33 -9.62
CA LYS A 474 -17.01 -14.79 -10.83
C LYS A 474 -16.73 -15.57 -12.10
N MET A 475 -15.59 -16.28 -12.17
CA MET A 475 -15.05 -16.89 -13.41
C MET A 475 -14.79 -18.39 -13.25
N SER A 476 -15.38 -19.07 -12.25
CA SER A 476 -15.20 -20.50 -12.08
C SER A 476 -16.53 -21.26 -11.94
N GLY A 477 -16.47 -22.57 -12.04
CA GLY A 477 -17.64 -23.45 -11.95
C GLY A 477 -18.66 -23.16 -13.06
N GLU A 478 -19.92 -22.89 -12.68
CA GLU A 478 -21.01 -22.58 -13.62
C GLU A 478 -20.77 -21.26 -14.40
N ASN A 479 -19.95 -20.37 -13.87
CA ASN A 479 -19.59 -19.11 -14.53
C ASN A 479 -18.38 -19.24 -15.45
N PHE A 480 -17.74 -20.42 -15.51
CA PHE A 480 -16.54 -20.58 -16.32
C PHE A 480 -16.89 -20.58 -17.82
N ASN A 481 -16.32 -19.61 -18.53
CA ASN A 481 -16.43 -19.50 -19.98
C ASN A 481 -15.05 -19.69 -20.60
N PRO A 482 -14.61 -20.93 -20.88
CA PRO A 482 -13.30 -21.16 -21.48
C PRO A 482 -13.22 -20.54 -22.87
N HIS A 483 -12.30 -19.62 -23.07
CA HIS A 483 -12.12 -18.90 -24.33
C HIS A 483 -10.65 -18.56 -24.57
N VAL A 484 -10.31 -18.35 -25.82
CA VAL A 484 -9.04 -17.83 -26.29
C VAL A 484 -9.25 -16.43 -26.81
N SER A 485 -8.63 -15.42 -26.18
CA SER A 485 -8.68 -14.03 -26.65
C SER A 485 -7.92 -13.88 -27.95
N THR A 486 -8.51 -13.13 -28.92
CA THR A 486 -8.00 -13.05 -30.28
C THR A 486 -7.72 -11.63 -30.76
N GLY A 487 -8.13 -10.59 -30.03
CA GLY A 487 -7.86 -9.19 -30.40
C GLY A 487 -8.90 -8.22 -29.84
N VAL A 488 -8.85 -6.99 -30.30
CA VAL A 488 -9.76 -5.88 -29.90
C VAL A 488 -10.39 -5.26 -31.14
N ALA A 489 -11.66 -4.92 -31.06
CA ALA A 489 -12.34 -4.15 -32.10
C ALA A 489 -13.50 -3.29 -31.52
N PRO A 490 -14.06 -2.33 -32.29
CA PRO A 490 -15.27 -1.61 -31.93
C PRO A 490 -16.46 -2.56 -31.70
N LYS A 491 -17.32 -2.21 -30.74
CA LYS A 491 -18.49 -3.04 -30.38
C LYS A 491 -19.39 -3.36 -31.56
N GLU A 492 -19.65 -2.39 -32.41
CA GLU A 492 -20.51 -2.54 -33.60
C GLU A 492 -20.01 -3.67 -34.50
N TYR A 493 -18.72 -3.71 -34.77
CA TYR A 493 -18.11 -4.79 -35.53
C TYR A 493 -18.15 -6.15 -34.81
N LEU A 494 -17.96 -6.14 -33.49
CA LEU A 494 -18.01 -7.36 -32.70
C LEU A 494 -19.44 -7.93 -32.61
N ASP A 495 -20.46 -7.08 -32.56
CA ASP A 495 -21.85 -7.50 -32.62
C ASP A 495 -22.20 -8.15 -33.98
N GLU A 496 -21.68 -7.63 -35.08
CA GLU A 496 -21.76 -8.26 -36.41
C GLU A 496 -21.04 -9.61 -36.43
N MET A 497 -19.82 -9.68 -35.88
CA MET A 497 -19.05 -10.91 -35.80
C MET A 497 -19.77 -12.02 -35.01
N LEU A 498 -20.49 -11.66 -33.94
CA LEU A 498 -21.27 -12.65 -33.17
C LEU A 498 -22.45 -13.23 -33.96
N ALA A 499 -22.95 -12.53 -34.98
CA ALA A 499 -24.03 -12.98 -35.84
C ALA A 499 -23.54 -13.86 -37.02
N GLU A 500 -22.23 -13.94 -37.25
CA GLU A 500 -21.66 -14.78 -38.27
C GLU A 500 -21.83 -16.28 -37.99
N PRO A 501 -22.05 -17.15 -38.99
CA PRO A 501 -21.96 -18.56 -38.82
C PRO A 501 -20.59 -18.99 -38.31
N PHE A 502 -20.54 -19.79 -37.26
CA PHE A 502 -19.32 -20.34 -36.69
C PHE A 502 -19.17 -21.82 -37.09
N GLU A 503 -18.09 -22.16 -37.73
CA GLU A 503 -17.76 -23.53 -38.02
C GLU A 503 -17.03 -24.16 -36.83
N ASN A 504 -17.68 -25.12 -36.17
CA ASN A 504 -17.10 -25.80 -35.00
C ASN A 504 -15.86 -26.58 -35.38
N PHE A 505 -14.86 -26.51 -34.52
CA PHE A 505 -13.64 -27.33 -34.69
C PHE A 505 -13.14 -27.85 -33.34
N THR A 506 -12.36 -28.91 -33.40
CA THR A 506 -11.78 -29.57 -32.21
C THR A 506 -10.30 -29.21 -32.09
N PHE A 507 -9.86 -28.93 -30.88
CA PHE A 507 -8.47 -28.66 -30.56
C PHE A 507 -8.11 -29.28 -29.20
N SER A 508 -6.82 -29.27 -28.84
CA SER A 508 -6.33 -29.80 -27.56
C SER A 508 -5.39 -28.81 -26.89
N PRO A 509 -5.26 -28.83 -25.57
CA PRO A 509 -4.16 -28.16 -24.90
C PRO A 509 -2.82 -28.79 -25.31
N ALA A 510 -1.85 -27.99 -25.73
CA ALA A 510 -0.50 -28.39 -26.06
C ALA A 510 0.49 -28.15 -24.91
N GLY A 511 0.09 -27.37 -23.93
CA GLY A 511 0.88 -27.04 -22.75
C GLY A 511 0.05 -26.35 -21.71
N ALA A 512 0.68 -26.10 -20.57
CA ALA A 512 0.18 -25.22 -19.54
C ALA A 512 1.32 -24.31 -19.05
N ALA A 513 0.96 -23.14 -18.50
CA ALA A 513 1.97 -22.24 -17.99
C ALA A 513 1.42 -21.39 -16.83
N VAL A 514 2.35 -20.84 -16.06
CA VAL A 514 2.07 -19.77 -15.09
C VAL A 514 2.76 -18.51 -15.57
N TYR A 515 1.99 -17.43 -15.68
CA TYR A 515 2.50 -16.12 -16.03
C TYR A 515 2.30 -15.14 -14.86
N GLN A 516 3.23 -14.19 -14.70
CA GLN A 516 2.92 -12.99 -13.96
C GLN A 516 2.05 -12.09 -14.84
N LEU A 517 0.97 -11.59 -14.25
CA LEU A 517 0.04 -10.72 -14.94
C LEU A 517 0.66 -9.36 -15.25
N GLY A 518 0.34 -8.85 -16.40
CA GLY A 518 0.64 -7.49 -16.86
C GLY A 518 -0.57 -6.57 -16.80
N PRO A 519 -0.48 -5.42 -17.47
CA PRO A 519 -1.58 -4.49 -17.64
C PRO A 519 -2.82 -5.20 -18.21
N PHE A 520 -4.01 -4.79 -17.79
CA PHE A 520 -5.30 -5.35 -18.23
C PHE A 520 -5.48 -6.87 -17.97
N GLY A 521 -4.68 -7.46 -17.07
CA GLY A 521 -4.78 -8.89 -16.77
C GLY A 521 -4.19 -9.80 -17.85
N THR A 522 -3.30 -9.28 -18.66
CA THR A 522 -2.62 -10.05 -19.71
C THR A 522 -1.55 -10.97 -19.14
N ALA A 523 -1.29 -12.12 -19.76
CA ALA A 523 -0.21 -13.04 -19.43
C ALA A 523 1.13 -12.48 -19.94
N ALA A 524 1.79 -11.62 -19.12
CA ALA A 524 2.90 -10.78 -19.59
C ALA A 524 4.29 -11.44 -19.44
N LYS A 525 4.58 -12.07 -18.30
CA LYS A 525 5.89 -12.67 -18.03
C LYS A 525 5.73 -14.14 -17.65
N LYS A 526 6.25 -15.04 -18.48
CA LYS A 526 6.23 -16.49 -18.19
C LYS A 526 7.12 -16.77 -16.97
N LEU A 527 6.55 -17.46 -15.98
CA LEU A 527 7.22 -17.88 -14.75
C LEU A 527 7.53 -19.37 -14.75
N LYS A 528 6.61 -20.19 -15.25
CA LYS A 528 6.74 -21.65 -15.35
C LYS A 528 5.97 -22.16 -16.57
N GLU A 529 6.43 -23.28 -17.16
CA GLU A 529 5.72 -23.94 -18.25
C GLU A 529 5.81 -25.48 -18.12
N TRP A 530 4.80 -26.14 -18.65
CA TRP A 530 4.72 -27.58 -18.85
C TRP A 530 4.33 -27.85 -20.29
N ASP A 531 5.17 -28.58 -21.00
CA ASP A 531 4.95 -28.97 -22.40
C ASP A 531 4.29 -30.35 -22.45
N PHE A 532 3.16 -30.47 -23.16
CA PHE A 532 2.42 -31.71 -23.32
C PHE A 532 2.57 -32.28 -24.73
N ARG A 533 3.33 -31.63 -25.60
CA ARG A 533 3.61 -32.11 -26.94
C ARG A 533 4.45 -33.37 -26.84
N PRO A 534 4.13 -34.42 -27.67
CA PRO A 534 4.85 -35.69 -27.68
C PRO A 534 6.30 -35.55 -28.14
#